data_6b1fd187a50a21b1460c4171993b30b1
#
_entry.id   6b1fd187a50a21b1460c4171993b30b1
#
_cell.length_a   1.000
_cell.length_b   1.000
_cell.length_c   1.000
_cell.angle_alpha   90.00
_cell.angle_beta   90.00
_cell.angle_gamma   90.00
#
_symmetry.space_group_name_H-M   'P 1'
#
loop_
_entity.id
_entity.type
_entity.pdbx_description
1 polymer ?
#
loop_
_entity_poly.entity_id
_entity_poly.type
_entity_poly.pdbx_seq_one_letter_code
_entity_poly.pdbx_strand_id
1 'polypeptide(L)'
;TFRQFGEEPPSTLSAIYQSFAESDEMLRLLVELRPAVVSFHFGLPDEAAIRALKEAGCFLLATATSLAEAKAAQAAGVDAVVAQGYEAGGHRGTFDPDVQDDRLGTFALTRLLARNTALAVIAAGGIMDGQGIRAALDLGAIAAQLGTAFIACPESSADAAFRDALFSEAAHHTTMTRAISGRPARCLANAFTKLGLSIGATPPDYPVAYDAAKALNAAAKAAGNG
;
A
#
# COMPACT_ATOMS: atom_id res chain seq x y z
N THR A 1 -6.80 3.23 -25.38
CA THR A 1 -6.81 4.20 -24.25
C THR A 1 -5.86 5.36 -24.49
N PHE A 2 -4.55 5.16 -24.73
CA PHE A 2 -3.61 6.24 -25.02
C PHE A 2 -4.06 7.11 -26.19
N ARG A 3 -4.48 6.49 -27.30
CA ARG A 3 -4.95 7.19 -28.50
C ARG A 3 -6.18 8.07 -28.28
N GLN A 4 -6.99 7.79 -27.26
CA GLN A 4 -8.11 8.65 -26.88
C GLN A 4 -7.65 10.02 -26.36
N PHE A 5 -6.42 10.12 -25.86
CA PHE A 5 -5.79 11.34 -25.37
C PHE A 5 -4.74 11.90 -26.35
N GLY A 6 -4.70 11.40 -27.60
CA GLY A 6 -3.77 11.87 -28.62
C GLY A 6 -2.33 11.38 -28.45
N GLU A 7 -2.12 10.36 -27.60
CA GLU A 7 -0.80 9.82 -27.28
C GLU A 7 -0.65 8.37 -27.75
N GLU A 8 0.58 7.96 -28.04
CA GLU A 8 0.91 6.56 -28.29
C GLU A 8 1.39 5.89 -26.99
N PRO A 9 1.08 4.59 -26.81
CA PRO A 9 1.59 3.86 -25.65
C PRO A 9 3.12 3.77 -25.68
N PRO A 10 3.78 3.71 -24.50
CA PRO A 10 5.23 3.49 -24.45
C PRO A 10 5.62 2.24 -25.24
N SER A 11 6.68 2.34 -26.03
CA SER A 11 7.19 1.22 -26.83
C SER A 11 7.85 0.13 -25.96
N THR A 12 8.35 0.50 -24.80
CA THR A 12 8.95 -0.39 -23.81
C THR A 12 8.47 0.02 -22.42
N LEU A 13 8.33 -0.95 -21.53
CA LEU A 13 8.02 -0.71 -20.11
C LEU A 13 9.25 -1.00 -19.27
N SER A 14 9.43 -0.24 -18.20
CA SER A 14 10.56 -0.37 -17.29
C SER A 14 10.11 -0.49 -15.83
N ALA A 15 10.96 -1.07 -14.99
CA ALA A 15 10.79 -1.04 -13.55
C ALA A 15 11.18 0.36 -13.05
N ILE A 16 10.17 1.21 -12.79
CA ILE A 16 10.37 2.61 -12.41
C ILE A 16 10.72 2.81 -10.93
N TYR A 17 10.71 1.74 -10.16
CA TYR A 17 11.12 1.73 -8.75
C TYR A 17 12.01 0.53 -8.49
N GLN A 18 13.07 0.73 -7.72
CA GLN A 18 13.90 -0.34 -7.19
C GLN A 18 13.32 -0.80 -5.85
N SER A 19 13.26 -2.12 -5.63
CA SER A 19 12.88 -2.68 -4.33
C SER A 19 13.96 -2.39 -3.29
N PHE A 20 13.55 -2.04 -2.06
CA PHE A 20 14.47 -1.96 -0.93
C PHE A 20 15.22 -3.29 -0.71
N ALA A 21 14.54 -4.43 -0.89
CA ALA A 21 15.13 -5.76 -0.72
C ALA A 21 16.29 -6.06 -1.70
N GLU A 22 16.44 -5.26 -2.75
CA GLU A 22 17.48 -5.40 -3.79
C GLU A 22 18.48 -4.23 -3.77
N SER A 23 18.45 -3.38 -2.74
CA SER A 23 19.24 -2.15 -2.69
C SER A 23 20.15 -2.07 -1.46
N ASP A 24 21.38 -2.54 -1.61
CA ASP A 24 22.42 -2.36 -0.59
C ASP A 24 22.71 -0.88 -0.30
N GLU A 25 22.53 -0.01 -1.29
CA GLU A 25 22.71 1.43 -1.13
C GLU A 25 21.67 2.02 -0.18
N MET A 26 20.40 1.65 -0.36
CA MET A 26 19.33 2.10 0.52
C MET A 26 19.52 1.59 1.95
N LEU A 27 19.93 0.33 2.12
CA LEU A 27 20.22 -0.22 3.44
C LEU A 27 21.34 0.55 4.11
N ARG A 28 22.46 0.82 3.42
CA ARG A 28 23.58 1.61 3.95
C ARG A 28 23.14 3.01 4.36
N LEU A 29 22.34 3.68 3.52
CA LEU A 29 21.80 5.00 3.81
C LEU A 29 20.94 4.99 5.09
N LEU A 30 20.05 4.02 5.25
CA LEU A 30 19.21 3.92 6.46
C LEU A 30 20.03 3.62 7.72
N VAL A 31 21.06 2.79 7.63
CA VAL A 31 21.98 2.51 8.76
C VAL A 31 22.78 3.75 9.13
N GLU A 32 23.18 4.57 8.17
CA GLU A 32 23.89 5.84 8.40
C GLU A 32 22.96 6.90 9.02
N LEU A 33 21.78 7.12 8.43
CA LEU A 33 20.82 8.15 8.85
C LEU A 33 20.09 7.80 10.16
N ARG A 34 19.99 6.52 10.50
CA ARG A 34 19.32 6.02 11.71
C ARG A 34 17.95 6.63 11.94
N PRO A 35 17.00 6.52 10.99
CA PRO A 35 15.66 7.01 11.22
C PRO A 35 15.05 6.30 12.43
N ALA A 36 14.21 7.02 13.19
CA ALA A 36 13.57 6.44 14.37
C ALA A 36 12.70 5.21 14.00
N VAL A 37 12.09 5.21 12.83
CA VAL A 37 11.19 4.14 12.35
C VAL A 37 11.52 3.81 10.90
N VAL A 38 11.57 2.50 10.59
CA VAL A 38 11.59 1.97 9.21
C VAL A 38 10.39 1.06 9.04
N SER A 39 9.57 1.30 8.01
CA SER A 39 8.37 0.52 7.74
C SER A 39 8.46 -0.23 6.41
N PHE A 40 8.28 -1.55 6.46
CA PHE A 40 8.30 -2.42 5.29
C PHE A 40 6.90 -2.65 4.76
N HIS A 41 6.81 -2.67 3.44
CA HIS A 41 5.58 -2.96 2.71
C HIS A 41 5.89 -3.93 1.57
N PHE A 42 4.99 -4.90 1.29
CA PHE A 42 5.20 -5.96 0.30
C PHE A 42 6.19 -7.05 0.71
N GLY A 43 6.25 -7.38 1.98
CA GLY A 43 7.13 -8.39 2.54
C GLY A 43 8.24 -7.80 3.41
N LEU A 44 9.25 -8.59 3.64
CA LEU A 44 10.35 -8.27 4.53
C LEU A 44 11.67 -8.32 3.75
N PRO A 45 12.66 -7.49 4.10
CA PRO A 45 14.01 -7.70 3.62
C PRO A 45 14.63 -8.96 4.27
N ASP A 46 15.82 -9.30 3.88
CA ASP A 46 16.55 -10.42 4.47
C ASP A 46 16.90 -10.19 5.95
N GLU A 47 17.28 -11.26 6.62
CA GLU A 47 17.63 -11.24 8.04
C GLU A 47 18.81 -10.33 8.36
N ALA A 48 19.79 -10.22 7.45
CA ALA A 48 20.97 -9.38 7.63
C ALA A 48 20.58 -7.89 7.63
N ALA A 49 19.69 -7.48 6.73
CA ALA A 49 19.17 -6.12 6.66
C ALA A 49 18.34 -5.76 7.91
N ILE A 50 17.46 -6.68 8.36
CA ILE A 50 16.69 -6.48 9.60
C ILE A 50 17.64 -6.29 10.79
N ARG A 51 18.64 -7.16 10.94
CA ARG A 51 19.63 -7.08 12.01
C ARG A 51 20.40 -5.75 11.97
N ALA A 52 20.91 -5.36 10.80
CA ALA A 52 21.67 -4.12 10.64
C ALA A 52 20.85 -2.88 11.03
N LEU A 53 19.58 -2.82 10.64
CA LEU A 53 18.68 -1.71 11.01
C LEU A 53 18.39 -1.69 12.52
N LYS A 54 18.21 -2.84 13.13
CA LYS A 54 18.01 -2.94 14.58
C LYS A 54 19.27 -2.53 15.36
N GLU A 55 20.46 -2.95 14.93
CA GLU A 55 21.74 -2.54 15.50
C GLU A 55 21.97 -1.02 15.34
N ALA A 56 21.47 -0.43 14.26
CA ALA A 56 21.46 1.03 14.08
C ALA A 56 20.45 1.76 15.00
N GLY A 57 19.58 1.04 15.72
CA GLY A 57 18.61 1.59 16.66
C GLY A 57 17.26 1.94 16.04
N CYS A 58 16.97 1.49 14.82
CA CYS A 58 15.68 1.74 14.16
C CYS A 58 14.58 0.85 14.76
N PHE A 59 13.39 1.42 14.95
CA PHE A 59 12.16 0.67 15.25
C PHE A 59 11.55 0.17 13.95
N LEU A 60 11.33 -1.13 13.83
CA LEU A 60 10.94 -1.76 12.57
C LEU A 60 9.45 -2.10 12.56
N LEU A 61 8.75 -1.64 11.52
CA LEU A 61 7.36 -1.98 11.22
C LEU A 61 7.27 -2.87 9.97
N ALA A 62 6.31 -3.78 9.95
CA ALA A 62 5.94 -4.50 8.74
C ALA A 62 4.43 -4.50 8.54
N THR A 63 3.97 -4.25 7.31
CA THR A 63 2.56 -4.40 6.98
C THR A 63 2.22 -5.88 6.86
N ALA A 64 1.15 -6.31 7.52
CA ALA A 64 0.61 -7.65 7.43
C ALA A 64 -0.88 -7.63 7.09
N THR A 65 -1.29 -8.50 6.19
CA THR A 65 -2.67 -8.66 5.72
C THR A 65 -3.31 -9.95 6.21
N SER A 66 -2.51 -10.83 6.84
CA SER A 66 -2.92 -12.11 7.39
C SER A 66 -2.15 -12.43 8.69
N LEU A 67 -2.64 -13.43 9.42
CA LEU A 67 -1.93 -13.93 10.60
C LEU A 67 -0.60 -14.62 10.23
N ALA A 68 -0.54 -15.27 9.09
CA ALA A 68 0.69 -15.92 8.61
C ALA A 68 1.81 -14.90 8.37
N GLU A 69 1.48 -13.79 7.70
CA GLU A 69 2.42 -12.68 7.46
C GLU A 69 2.87 -12.02 8.77
N ALA A 70 1.95 -11.79 9.71
CA ALA A 70 2.29 -11.23 11.01
C ALA A 70 3.22 -12.15 11.83
N LYS A 71 3.02 -13.47 11.77
CA LYS A 71 3.92 -14.44 12.39
C LYS A 71 5.29 -14.49 11.71
N ALA A 72 5.35 -14.37 10.39
CA ALA A 72 6.61 -14.26 9.66
C ALA A 72 7.36 -12.98 10.05
N ALA A 73 6.66 -11.85 10.17
CA ALA A 73 7.22 -10.60 10.65
C ALA A 73 7.75 -10.71 12.10
N GLN A 74 7.01 -11.38 12.98
CA GLN A 74 7.46 -11.65 14.35
C GLN A 74 8.72 -12.51 14.38
N ALA A 75 8.76 -13.58 13.58
CA ALA A 75 9.92 -14.46 13.50
C ALA A 75 11.17 -13.74 12.94
N ALA A 76 10.98 -12.82 12.02
CA ALA A 76 12.05 -11.99 11.48
C ALA A 76 12.58 -10.93 12.46
N GLY A 77 11.88 -10.67 13.57
CA GLY A 77 12.33 -9.76 14.64
C GLY A 77 11.95 -8.29 14.44
N VAL A 78 10.90 -7.97 13.66
CA VAL A 78 10.35 -6.61 13.63
C VAL A 78 9.67 -6.28 14.97
N ASP A 79 9.51 -4.99 15.27
CA ASP A 79 9.02 -4.53 16.56
C ASP A 79 7.48 -4.41 16.61
N ALA A 80 6.87 -4.11 15.46
CA ALA A 80 5.42 -4.02 15.37
C ALA A 80 4.91 -4.38 13.98
N VAL A 81 3.61 -4.67 13.88
CA VAL A 81 2.92 -4.91 12.60
C VAL A 81 1.81 -3.90 12.36
N VAL A 82 1.70 -3.47 11.11
CA VAL A 82 0.56 -2.71 10.61
C VAL A 82 -0.47 -3.70 10.07
N ALA A 83 -1.55 -3.92 10.83
CA ALA A 83 -2.69 -4.75 10.44
C ALA A 83 -3.48 -4.03 9.34
N GLN A 84 -3.15 -4.28 8.09
CA GLN A 84 -3.82 -3.65 6.96
C GLN A 84 -5.08 -4.42 6.57
N GLY A 85 -6.23 -3.88 6.94
CA GLY A 85 -7.53 -4.42 6.54
C GLY A 85 -7.79 -4.29 5.04
N TYR A 86 -8.77 -5.06 4.55
CA TYR A 86 -9.13 -5.06 3.13
C TYR A 86 -9.73 -3.72 2.66
N GLU A 87 -10.23 -2.90 3.59
CA GLU A 87 -10.78 -1.56 3.34
C GLU A 87 -9.72 -0.52 3.00
N ALA A 88 -8.43 -0.78 3.31
CA ALA A 88 -7.36 0.20 3.11
C ALA A 88 -7.28 0.67 1.66
N GLY A 89 -7.18 1.98 1.46
CA GLY A 89 -6.90 2.59 0.17
C GLY A 89 -5.45 2.38 -0.26
N GLY A 90 -5.21 2.36 -1.57
CA GLY A 90 -3.89 2.11 -2.14
C GLY A 90 -3.53 0.63 -2.22
N HIS A 91 -2.24 0.33 -2.33
CA HIS A 91 -1.74 -1.03 -2.49
C HIS A 91 -2.04 -1.92 -1.29
N ARG A 92 -2.50 -3.12 -1.58
CA ARG A 92 -2.61 -4.20 -0.63
C ARG A 92 -1.21 -4.72 -0.27
N GLY A 93 -0.86 -4.70 1.00
CA GLY A 93 0.48 -5.00 1.49
C GLY A 93 0.83 -6.48 1.61
N THR A 94 0.14 -7.37 0.90
CA THR A 94 0.44 -8.81 0.88
C THR A 94 1.91 -9.06 0.56
N PHE A 95 2.53 -10.03 1.23
CA PHE A 95 3.91 -10.41 0.94
C PHE A 95 4.02 -10.99 -0.46
N ASP A 96 3.19 -11.98 -0.76
CA ASP A 96 3.03 -12.56 -2.08
C ASP A 96 1.68 -12.17 -2.68
N PRO A 97 1.65 -11.43 -3.80
CA PRO A 97 0.41 -10.98 -4.43
C PRO A 97 -0.37 -12.11 -5.11
N ASP A 98 0.23 -13.29 -5.32
CA ASP A 98 -0.38 -14.41 -6.02
C ASP A 98 -1.03 -15.44 -5.07
N VAL A 99 -0.75 -15.32 -3.77
CA VAL A 99 -1.44 -16.10 -2.74
C VAL A 99 -2.87 -15.58 -2.56
N GLN A 100 -3.79 -16.49 -2.26
CA GLN A 100 -5.17 -16.13 -1.96
C GLN A 100 -5.25 -15.17 -0.77
N ASP A 101 -5.84 -14.00 -0.98
CA ASP A 101 -6.12 -13.03 0.08
C ASP A 101 -7.46 -13.38 0.76
N ASP A 102 -7.42 -13.61 2.07
CA ASP A 102 -8.61 -13.89 2.89
C ASP A 102 -9.53 -12.67 3.04
N ARG A 103 -9.09 -11.50 2.58
CA ARG A 103 -9.87 -10.24 2.56
C ARG A 103 -10.41 -9.84 3.93
N LEU A 104 -9.64 -10.09 4.98
CA LEU A 104 -10.03 -9.71 6.33
C LEU A 104 -10.18 -8.19 6.45
N GLY A 105 -11.30 -7.75 6.99
CA GLY A 105 -11.52 -6.35 7.34
C GLY A 105 -10.64 -5.90 8.48
N THR A 106 -10.43 -4.60 8.59
CA THR A 106 -9.50 -3.97 9.56
C THR A 106 -9.77 -4.41 11.00
N PHE A 107 -11.03 -4.44 11.43
CA PHE A 107 -11.36 -4.81 12.81
C PHE A 107 -11.14 -6.29 13.09
N ALA A 108 -11.52 -7.16 12.15
CA ALA A 108 -11.30 -8.60 12.28
C ALA A 108 -9.80 -8.93 12.30
N LEU A 109 -9.03 -8.36 11.38
CA LEU A 109 -7.58 -8.56 11.30
C LEU A 109 -6.87 -8.01 12.54
N THR A 110 -7.18 -6.78 12.96
CA THR A 110 -6.58 -6.16 14.15
C THR A 110 -6.77 -7.06 15.38
N ARG A 111 -8.00 -7.52 15.63
CA ARG A 111 -8.28 -8.38 16.76
C ARG A 111 -7.59 -9.74 16.67
N LEU A 112 -7.54 -10.32 15.46
CA LEU A 112 -6.85 -11.58 15.20
C LEU A 112 -5.36 -11.47 15.54
N LEU A 113 -4.68 -10.43 15.03
CA LEU A 113 -3.25 -10.23 15.26
C LEU A 113 -2.94 -9.90 16.73
N ALA A 114 -3.71 -9.02 17.36
CA ALA A 114 -3.52 -8.65 18.77
C ALA A 114 -3.63 -9.83 19.74
N ARG A 115 -4.37 -10.89 19.36
CA ARG A 115 -4.50 -12.08 20.20
C ARG A 115 -3.50 -13.19 19.90
N ASN A 116 -2.89 -13.19 18.73
CA ASN A 116 -2.13 -14.35 18.23
C ASN A 116 -0.67 -14.03 17.88
N THR A 117 -0.22 -12.79 18.14
CA THR A 117 1.19 -12.38 18.04
C THR A 117 1.62 -11.68 19.32
N ALA A 118 2.91 -11.64 19.58
CA ALA A 118 3.50 -10.84 20.66
C ALA A 118 3.85 -9.42 20.21
N LEU A 119 3.65 -9.09 18.92
CA LEU A 119 3.99 -7.80 18.36
C LEU A 119 2.95 -6.73 18.75
N ALA A 120 3.40 -5.50 18.89
CA ALA A 120 2.52 -4.36 18.90
C ALA A 120 1.76 -4.26 17.57
N VAL A 121 0.44 -4.03 17.62
CA VAL A 121 -0.41 -3.99 16.44
C VAL A 121 -0.87 -2.55 16.18
N ILE A 122 -0.69 -2.08 14.95
CA ILE A 122 -1.17 -0.79 14.46
C ILE A 122 -2.28 -1.07 13.46
N ALA A 123 -3.51 -0.60 13.70
CA ALA A 123 -4.62 -0.83 12.78
C ALA A 123 -4.57 0.14 11.59
N ALA A 124 -4.78 -0.37 10.35
CA ALA A 124 -4.79 0.45 9.15
C ALA A 124 -5.90 0.00 8.17
N GLY A 125 -6.62 0.97 7.63
CA GLY A 125 -7.67 0.75 6.62
C GLY A 125 -9.06 1.17 7.10
N GLY A 126 -9.73 2.03 6.34
CA GLY A 126 -11.10 2.48 6.62
C GLY A 126 -11.27 3.34 7.88
N ILE A 127 -10.19 3.71 8.56
CA ILE A 127 -10.24 4.55 9.77
C ILE A 127 -10.13 6.01 9.32
N MET A 128 -11.18 6.81 9.56
CA MET A 128 -11.29 8.18 9.05
C MET A 128 -11.46 9.23 10.15
N ASP A 129 -11.76 8.82 11.39
CA ASP A 129 -12.08 9.72 12.51
C ASP A 129 -11.66 9.14 13.87
N GLY A 130 -11.88 9.93 14.93
CA GLY A 130 -11.54 9.55 16.29
C GLY A 130 -12.36 8.37 16.84
N GLN A 131 -13.58 8.14 16.35
CA GLN A 131 -14.38 6.98 16.75
C GLN A 131 -13.79 5.69 16.18
N GLY A 132 -13.36 5.71 14.90
CA GLY A 132 -12.66 4.60 14.29
C GLY A 132 -11.32 4.30 14.96
N ILE A 133 -10.56 5.33 15.35
CA ILE A 133 -9.32 5.18 16.13
C ILE A 133 -9.65 4.51 17.47
N ARG A 134 -10.64 4.99 18.22
CA ARG A 134 -11.02 4.43 19.49
C ARG A 134 -11.43 2.96 19.37
N ALA A 135 -12.22 2.61 18.36
CA ALA A 135 -12.63 1.23 18.12
C ALA A 135 -11.41 0.32 17.83
N ALA A 136 -10.43 0.79 17.06
CA ALA A 136 -9.20 0.06 16.82
C ALA A 136 -8.40 -0.21 18.10
N LEU A 137 -8.28 0.79 18.97
CA LEU A 137 -7.62 0.65 20.28
C LEU A 137 -8.35 -0.33 21.19
N ASP A 138 -9.68 -0.29 21.23
CA ASP A 138 -10.51 -1.22 22.02
C ASP A 138 -10.39 -2.68 21.53
N LEU A 139 -10.01 -2.90 20.26
CA LEU A 139 -9.70 -4.22 19.69
C LEU A 139 -8.29 -4.73 20.02
N GLY A 140 -7.46 -3.90 20.64
CA GLY A 140 -6.12 -4.26 21.09
C GLY A 140 -5.00 -3.71 20.22
N ALA A 141 -5.28 -2.82 19.26
CA ALA A 141 -4.23 -2.04 18.61
C ALA A 141 -3.62 -1.03 19.60
N ILE A 142 -2.33 -0.72 19.43
CA ILE A 142 -1.69 0.36 20.20
C ILE A 142 -1.79 1.72 19.50
N ALA A 143 -2.08 1.72 18.20
CA ALA A 143 -2.22 2.91 17.37
C ALA A 143 -3.08 2.62 16.14
N ALA A 144 -3.47 3.69 15.43
CA ALA A 144 -4.10 3.62 14.12
C ALA A 144 -3.27 4.39 13.08
N GLN A 145 -3.12 3.82 11.90
CA GLN A 145 -2.47 4.45 10.75
C GLN A 145 -3.55 4.85 9.74
N LEU A 146 -3.65 6.15 9.49
CA LEU A 146 -4.60 6.74 8.56
C LEU A 146 -3.86 7.19 7.30
N GLY A 147 -4.37 6.81 6.13
CA GLY A 147 -3.84 7.24 4.83
C GLY A 147 -4.81 8.17 4.13
N THR A 148 -5.96 7.65 3.69
CA THR A 148 -6.96 8.38 2.89
C THR A 148 -7.46 9.65 3.59
N ALA A 149 -7.58 9.64 4.90
CA ALA A 149 -7.99 10.81 5.69
C ALA A 149 -7.08 12.02 5.48
N PHE A 150 -5.78 11.80 5.19
CA PHE A 150 -4.81 12.87 4.98
C PHE A 150 -4.63 13.29 3.51
N ILE A 151 -5.23 12.57 2.55
CA ILE A 151 -5.09 12.92 1.13
C ILE A 151 -5.73 14.29 0.84
N ALA A 152 -6.81 14.64 1.54
CA ALA A 152 -7.50 15.91 1.38
C ALA A 152 -6.84 17.09 2.11
N CYS A 153 -5.81 16.85 2.93
CA CYS A 153 -5.12 17.90 3.67
C CYS A 153 -4.31 18.81 2.71
N PRO A 154 -4.15 20.11 3.05
CA PRO A 154 -3.39 21.05 2.23
C PRO A 154 -1.95 20.63 1.96
N GLU A 155 -1.33 19.94 2.90
CA GLU A 155 0.05 19.43 2.82
C GLU A 155 0.21 18.23 1.88
N SER A 156 -0.89 17.60 1.48
CA SER A 156 -0.85 16.48 0.54
C SER A 156 -0.48 16.96 -0.87
N SER A 157 0.35 16.20 -1.57
CA SER A 157 0.67 16.41 -2.98
C SER A 157 -0.41 15.89 -3.95
N ALA A 158 -1.55 15.41 -3.45
CA ALA A 158 -2.68 15.01 -4.29
C ALA A 158 -3.19 16.20 -5.11
N ASP A 159 -3.48 15.96 -6.39
CA ASP A 159 -4.02 16.99 -7.26
C ASP A 159 -5.49 17.33 -6.93
N ALA A 160 -5.97 18.44 -7.49
CA ALA A 160 -7.33 18.93 -7.25
C ALA A 160 -8.39 17.92 -7.71
N ALA A 161 -8.21 17.31 -8.90
CA ALA A 161 -9.17 16.36 -9.46
C ALA A 161 -9.34 15.11 -8.55
N PHE A 162 -8.23 14.59 -8.00
CA PHE A 162 -8.31 13.47 -7.07
C PHE A 162 -8.96 13.85 -5.74
N ARG A 163 -8.65 15.06 -5.21
CA ARG A 163 -9.32 15.57 -3.99
C ARG A 163 -10.82 15.75 -4.22
N ASP A 164 -11.23 16.35 -5.34
CA ASP A 164 -12.64 16.56 -5.69
C ASP A 164 -13.37 15.21 -5.80
N ALA A 165 -12.74 14.21 -6.40
CA ALA A 165 -13.29 12.87 -6.47
C ALA A 165 -13.51 12.23 -5.09
N LEU A 166 -12.61 12.47 -4.12
CA LEU A 166 -12.75 11.98 -2.74
C LEU A 166 -13.91 12.65 -1.97
N PHE A 167 -14.36 13.83 -2.37
CA PHE A 167 -15.52 14.53 -1.80
C PHE A 167 -16.81 14.35 -2.60
N SER A 168 -16.78 13.55 -3.67
CA SER A 168 -17.93 13.28 -4.53
C SER A 168 -18.52 11.89 -4.29
N GLU A 169 -19.62 11.57 -5.00
CA GLU A 169 -20.20 10.22 -5.03
C GLU A 169 -19.19 9.13 -5.44
N ALA A 170 -18.14 9.47 -6.17
CA ALA A 170 -17.08 8.53 -6.55
C ALA A 170 -16.39 7.90 -5.33
N ALA A 171 -16.32 8.61 -4.20
CA ALA A 171 -15.72 8.12 -2.96
C ALA A 171 -16.42 6.87 -2.39
N HIS A 172 -17.70 6.69 -2.68
CA HIS A 172 -18.48 5.53 -2.25
C HIS A 172 -18.24 4.29 -3.12
N HIS A 173 -17.50 4.41 -4.23
CA HIS A 173 -17.29 3.34 -5.19
C HIS A 173 -15.79 3.05 -5.37
N THR A 174 -15.29 2.10 -4.61
CA THR A 174 -13.90 1.63 -4.74
C THR A 174 -13.84 0.22 -5.33
N THR A 175 -12.72 -0.10 -5.94
CA THR A 175 -12.44 -1.44 -6.44
C THR A 175 -11.01 -1.86 -6.12
N MET A 176 -10.79 -3.16 -5.88
CA MET A 176 -9.47 -3.74 -5.79
C MET A 176 -9.06 -4.21 -7.18
N THR A 177 -7.92 -3.75 -7.68
CA THR A 177 -7.44 -4.09 -9.03
C THR A 177 -5.93 -4.21 -9.08
N ARG A 178 -5.42 -5.07 -9.96
CA ARG A 178 -4.00 -5.18 -10.32
C ARG A 178 -3.65 -4.37 -11.59
N ALA A 179 -4.66 -3.86 -12.29
CA ALA A 179 -4.50 -3.24 -13.62
C ALA A 179 -3.60 -2.00 -13.62
N ILE A 180 -3.45 -1.31 -12.48
CA ILE A 180 -2.69 -0.07 -12.39
C ILE A 180 -1.19 -0.36 -12.21
N SER A 181 -0.83 -1.31 -11.36
CA SER A 181 0.56 -1.46 -10.94
C SER A 181 1.12 -2.88 -11.01
N GLY A 182 0.27 -3.88 -11.29
CA GLY A 182 0.63 -5.30 -11.20
C GLY A 182 0.35 -5.91 -9.83
N ARG A 183 0.29 -5.11 -8.75
CA ARG A 183 -0.13 -5.56 -7.42
C ARG A 183 -1.57 -5.14 -7.12
N PRO A 184 -2.31 -5.90 -6.29
CA PRO A 184 -3.64 -5.48 -5.84
C PRO A 184 -3.58 -4.11 -5.18
N ALA A 185 -4.44 -3.19 -5.62
CA ALA A 185 -4.57 -1.86 -5.03
C ALA A 185 -6.04 -1.45 -5.01
N ARG A 186 -6.49 -0.84 -3.90
CA ARG A 186 -7.82 -0.26 -3.80
C ARG A 186 -7.81 1.15 -4.34
N CYS A 187 -8.59 1.38 -5.36
CA CYS A 187 -8.70 2.66 -6.07
C CYS A 187 -10.15 3.09 -6.16
N LEU A 188 -10.40 4.37 -6.42
CA LEU A 188 -11.71 4.83 -6.87
C LEU A 188 -12.06 4.13 -8.19
N ALA A 189 -13.30 3.64 -8.29
CA ALA A 189 -13.78 3.00 -9.51
C ALA A 189 -13.89 4.04 -10.64
N ASN A 190 -13.17 3.83 -11.73
CA ASN A 190 -13.13 4.71 -12.89
C ASN A 190 -13.12 3.91 -14.20
N ALA A 191 -13.05 4.60 -15.34
CA ALA A 191 -13.03 3.95 -16.65
C ALA A 191 -11.83 3.00 -16.82
N PHE A 192 -10.65 3.34 -16.28
CA PHE A 192 -9.46 2.49 -16.38
C PHE A 192 -9.57 1.23 -15.52
N THR A 193 -10.06 1.34 -14.29
CA THR A 193 -10.27 0.16 -13.44
C THR A 193 -11.32 -0.78 -14.01
N LYS A 194 -12.39 -0.24 -14.61
CA LYS A 194 -13.41 -1.03 -15.32
C LYS A 194 -12.82 -1.75 -16.54
N LEU A 195 -12.00 -1.06 -17.32
CA LEU A 195 -11.29 -1.65 -18.46
C LEU A 195 -10.39 -2.80 -18.01
N GLY A 196 -9.57 -2.59 -16.97
CA GLY A 196 -8.68 -3.61 -16.42
C GLY A 196 -9.43 -4.87 -15.98
N LEU A 197 -10.60 -4.71 -15.36
CA LEU A 197 -11.46 -5.84 -14.98
C LEU A 197 -12.06 -6.56 -16.19
N SER A 198 -12.36 -5.84 -17.28
CA SER A 198 -13.01 -6.41 -18.48
C SER A 198 -12.04 -7.16 -19.39
N ILE A 199 -10.78 -6.79 -19.43
CA ILE A 199 -9.79 -7.40 -20.32
C ILE A 199 -9.45 -8.83 -19.88
N GLY A 200 -9.50 -9.13 -18.58
CA GLY A 200 -9.18 -10.46 -18.03
C GLY A 200 -7.72 -10.90 -18.22
N ALA A 201 -6.85 -10.00 -18.71
CA ALA A 201 -5.41 -10.27 -18.85
C ALA A 201 -4.68 -9.93 -17.54
N THR A 202 -3.68 -10.74 -17.23
CA THR A 202 -2.77 -10.46 -16.11
C THR A 202 -1.83 -9.32 -16.53
N PRO A 203 -1.79 -8.20 -15.79
CA PRO A 203 -0.83 -7.14 -16.07
C PRO A 203 0.60 -7.61 -15.76
N PRO A 204 1.63 -6.96 -16.32
CA PRO A 204 3.00 -7.17 -15.89
C PRO A 204 3.16 -6.96 -14.38
N ASP A 205 4.14 -7.62 -13.79
CA ASP A 205 4.41 -7.51 -12.36
C ASP A 205 4.78 -6.08 -11.95
N TYR A 206 4.52 -5.77 -10.68
CA TYR A 206 4.95 -4.53 -10.06
C TYR A 206 6.49 -4.42 -10.05
N PRO A 207 7.08 -3.26 -10.41
CA PRO A 207 6.44 -2.00 -10.75
C PRO A 207 6.29 -1.74 -12.26
N VAL A 208 6.48 -2.73 -13.12
CA VAL A 208 6.51 -2.55 -14.59
C VAL A 208 5.15 -2.07 -15.13
N ALA A 209 4.04 -2.69 -14.70
CA ALA A 209 2.70 -2.22 -15.10
C ALA A 209 2.43 -0.76 -14.70
N TYR A 210 3.06 -0.31 -13.61
CA TYR A 210 2.86 1.04 -13.09
C TYR A 210 3.46 2.12 -14.00
N ASP A 211 4.49 1.80 -14.78
CA ASP A 211 5.07 2.70 -15.79
C ASP A 211 4.03 3.11 -16.85
N ALA A 212 3.35 2.12 -17.44
CA ALA A 212 2.27 2.38 -18.39
C ALA A 212 1.10 3.17 -17.77
N ALA A 213 0.69 2.82 -16.54
CA ALA A 213 -0.41 3.50 -15.88
C ALA A 213 -0.08 4.97 -15.55
N LYS A 214 1.15 5.26 -15.14
CA LYS A 214 1.60 6.64 -14.92
C LYS A 214 1.65 7.45 -16.21
N ALA A 215 2.17 6.87 -17.29
CA ALA A 215 2.19 7.52 -18.61
C ALA A 215 0.75 7.82 -19.08
N LEU A 216 -0.18 6.86 -18.94
CA LEU A 216 -1.58 7.07 -19.29
C LEU A 216 -2.24 8.16 -18.45
N ASN A 217 -2.00 8.18 -17.13
CA ASN A 217 -2.54 9.21 -16.24
C ASN A 217 -2.00 10.60 -16.60
N ALA A 218 -0.72 10.71 -16.97
CA ALA A 218 -0.13 11.96 -17.42
C ALA A 218 -0.79 12.45 -18.72
N ALA A 219 -1.00 11.56 -19.70
CA ALA A 219 -1.70 11.87 -20.94
C ALA A 219 -3.15 12.32 -20.69
N ALA A 220 -3.88 11.62 -19.83
CA ALA A 220 -5.25 11.97 -19.47
C ALA A 220 -5.33 13.38 -18.83
N LYS A 221 -4.43 13.69 -17.90
CA LYS A 221 -4.35 15.01 -17.25
C LYS A 221 -4.03 16.11 -18.25
N ALA A 222 -3.08 15.90 -19.17
CA ALA A 222 -2.76 16.85 -20.21
C ALA A 222 -3.96 17.16 -21.12
N ALA A 223 -4.84 16.17 -21.32
CA ALA A 223 -6.09 16.32 -22.07
C ALA A 223 -7.29 16.84 -21.23
N GLY A 224 -7.07 17.22 -19.96
CA GLY A 224 -8.13 17.72 -19.07
C GLY A 224 -9.05 16.62 -18.51
N ASN A 225 -8.62 15.39 -18.52
CA ASN A 225 -9.37 14.20 -18.03
C ASN A 225 -8.65 13.54 -16.83
N GLY A 226 -8.08 14.33 -15.96
CA GLY A 226 -7.36 13.83 -14.79
C GLY A 226 -8.26 13.44 -13.62
#